data_473736ae02a1164679474027ded80f0d
#
_entry.id   473736ae02a1164679474027ded80f0d
#
_cell.length_a   1.000
_cell.length_b   1.000
_cell.length_c   1.000
_cell.angle_alpha   90.00
_cell.angle_beta   90.00
_cell.angle_gamma   90.00
#
_symmetry.space_group_name_H-M   'P 1'
#
loop_
_entity.id
_entity.type
_entity.pdbx_description
1 polymer ?
#
loop_
_entity_poly.entity_id
_entity_poly.type
_entity_poly.pdbx_seq_one_letter_code
_entity_poly.pdbx_strand_id
1 'polypeptide(L)'
;DVERIDHLGNDNPFNSQNMLMSVISGNMEFDASGAISGSKNYYSPVELDGDPILSNVTTSAYGDQTCYTAGQSGDPTVDFHLTVATEDPIYIFFKTENQKSVNLWLGQWNDETSDYDFDWFNAYFEGDNYTIMRLGQFDIGTKLCLRMTVANEYTIVKNFFFYSFDEAMFQEDIDKMKENQWNITKFNDRKITGTITAEEGQVMMTSIPYEDGWTVKVDGKKVEPVKLLNALVG
;
A
#
# COMPACT_ATOMS: atom_id res chain seq x y z
N ASP A 1 12.97 -9.25 15.98
CA ASP A 1 14.26 -9.06 15.28
C ASP A 1 14.16 -7.91 14.28
N VAL A 2 14.61 -6.74 14.73
CA VAL A 2 14.55 -5.47 13.99
C VAL A 2 15.37 -5.54 12.68
N GLU A 3 16.44 -6.32 12.65
CA GLU A 3 17.31 -6.51 11.47
C GLU A 3 16.59 -7.16 10.27
N ARG A 4 15.44 -7.81 10.50
CA ARG A 4 14.66 -8.48 9.44
C ARG A 4 13.69 -7.54 8.71
N ILE A 5 13.43 -6.35 9.25
CA ILE A 5 12.55 -5.35 8.63
C ILE A 5 13.20 -4.75 7.37
N ASP A 6 14.51 -4.82 7.25
CA ASP A 6 15.27 -4.26 6.12
C ASP A 6 15.01 -4.96 4.77
N HIS A 7 14.30 -6.09 4.78
CA HIS A 7 13.99 -6.89 3.59
C HIS A 7 12.50 -6.90 3.21
N LEU A 8 11.74 -5.89 3.62
CA LEU A 8 10.33 -5.73 3.22
C LEU A 8 10.14 -5.38 1.73
N GLY A 9 11.18 -5.46 0.92
CA GLY A 9 11.11 -5.24 -0.52
C GLY A 9 10.24 -6.28 -1.22
N ASN A 10 8.97 -5.94 -1.40
CA ASN A 10 8.04 -6.68 -2.24
C ASN A 10 7.54 -5.71 -3.31
N ASP A 11 7.39 -6.20 -4.56
CA ASP A 11 6.80 -5.42 -5.66
C ASP A 11 5.33 -5.04 -5.39
N ASN A 12 4.74 -5.58 -4.33
CA ASN A 12 3.40 -5.25 -3.85
C ASN A 12 3.45 -4.37 -2.59
N PRO A 13 3.17 -3.05 -2.71
CA PRO A 13 3.27 -2.12 -1.60
C PRO A 13 2.24 -2.39 -0.48
N PHE A 14 1.10 -3.01 -0.77
CA PHE A 14 0.10 -3.35 0.24
C PHE A 14 0.62 -4.45 1.18
N ASN A 15 1.27 -5.47 0.63
CA ASN A 15 1.91 -6.51 1.44
C ASN A 15 3.03 -5.93 2.30
N SER A 16 3.84 -5.02 1.75
CA SER A 16 4.89 -4.34 2.50
C SER A 16 4.32 -3.51 3.65
N GLN A 17 3.19 -2.83 3.44
CA GLN A 17 2.49 -2.08 4.49
C GLN A 17 1.89 -2.99 5.55
N ASN A 18 1.26 -4.12 5.18
CA ASN A 18 0.77 -5.12 6.11
C ASN A 18 1.90 -5.63 7.02
N MET A 19 3.03 -6.00 6.43
CA MET A 19 4.20 -6.47 7.17
C MET A 19 4.75 -5.39 8.11
N LEU A 20 4.95 -4.17 7.61
CA LEU A 20 5.45 -3.05 8.42
C LEU A 20 4.54 -2.78 9.62
N MET A 21 3.25 -2.64 9.39
CA MET A 21 2.28 -2.38 10.45
C MET A 21 2.22 -3.54 11.46
N SER A 22 2.28 -4.79 11.00
CA SER A 22 2.30 -5.96 11.88
C SER A 22 3.54 -6.01 12.76
N VAL A 23 4.70 -5.59 12.25
CA VAL A 23 5.93 -5.47 13.06
C VAL A 23 5.77 -4.39 14.13
N ILE A 24 5.31 -3.21 13.74
CA ILE A 24 5.20 -2.06 14.66
C ILE A 24 4.15 -2.31 15.74
N SER A 25 3.04 -2.94 15.39
CA SER A 25 1.95 -3.27 16.33
C SER A 25 2.17 -4.55 17.15
N GLY A 26 3.27 -5.29 16.88
CA GLY A 26 3.55 -6.56 17.56
C GLY A 26 2.70 -7.74 17.07
N ASN A 27 2.06 -7.63 15.91
CA ASN A 27 1.19 -8.66 15.31
C ASN A 27 1.91 -9.52 14.25
N MET A 28 3.23 -9.46 14.18
CA MET A 28 4.01 -10.31 13.28
C MET A 28 4.11 -11.72 13.85
N GLU A 29 3.83 -12.71 13.02
CA GLU A 29 3.97 -14.11 13.36
C GLU A 29 5.30 -14.67 12.84
N PHE A 30 5.93 -15.54 13.65
CA PHE A 30 7.18 -16.21 13.31
C PHE A 30 7.01 -17.72 13.47
N ASP A 31 7.59 -18.47 12.56
CA ASP A 31 7.64 -19.92 12.67
C ASP A 31 8.70 -20.39 13.68
N ALA A 32 8.80 -21.71 13.88
CA ALA A 32 9.74 -22.32 14.82
C ALA A 32 11.22 -22.07 14.46
N SER A 33 11.53 -21.71 13.22
CA SER A 33 12.89 -21.32 12.77
C SER A 33 13.14 -19.82 12.99
N GLY A 34 12.12 -19.05 13.40
CA GLY A 34 12.14 -17.61 13.52
C GLY A 34 12.00 -16.89 12.19
N ALA A 35 11.56 -17.55 11.11
CA ALA A 35 11.18 -16.89 9.87
C ALA A 35 9.76 -16.32 9.98
N ILE A 36 9.48 -15.25 9.22
CA ILE A 36 8.14 -14.64 9.17
C ILE A 36 7.18 -15.69 8.58
N SER A 37 6.15 -16.04 9.33
CA SER A 37 5.10 -17.00 8.95
C SER A 37 3.76 -16.35 8.66
N GLY A 38 3.54 -15.13 9.13
CA GLY A 38 2.32 -14.38 8.91
C GLY A 38 2.42 -12.92 9.31
N SER A 39 1.49 -12.15 8.80
CA SER A 39 1.26 -10.76 9.16
C SER A 39 -0.25 -10.50 9.24
N LYS A 40 -0.65 -9.49 9.99
CA LYS A 40 -2.02 -9.03 9.99
C LYS A 40 -2.34 -8.34 8.66
N ASN A 41 -3.47 -8.67 8.06
CA ASN A 41 -3.84 -8.18 6.74
C ASN A 41 -4.75 -6.95 6.86
N TYR A 42 -4.17 -5.77 7.07
CA TYR A 42 -4.90 -4.50 7.01
C TYR A 42 -5.35 -4.20 5.58
N TYR A 43 -4.52 -4.56 4.60
CA TYR A 43 -4.88 -4.61 3.20
C TYR A 43 -5.13 -6.05 2.78
N SER A 44 -6.32 -6.33 2.24
CA SER A 44 -6.71 -7.64 1.73
C SER A 44 -6.96 -7.56 0.22
N PRO A 45 -6.51 -8.56 -0.58
CA PRO A 45 -6.79 -8.59 -2.01
C PRO A 45 -8.30 -8.55 -2.28
N VAL A 46 -8.71 -7.74 -3.27
CA VAL A 46 -10.06 -7.75 -3.82
C VAL A 46 -10.09 -8.67 -5.02
N GLU A 47 -11.00 -9.64 -5.00
CA GLU A 47 -11.22 -10.54 -6.14
C GLU A 47 -11.96 -9.81 -7.27
N LEU A 48 -11.49 -10.02 -8.50
CA LEU A 48 -12.17 -9.54 -9.68
C LEU A 48 -13.26 -10.53 -10.13
N ASP A 49 -14.30 -10.03 -10.79
CA ASP A 49 -15.42 -10.83 -11.32
C ASP A 49 -15.05 -11.56 -12.63
N GLY A 50 -13.81 -11.95 -12.79
CA GLY A 50 -13.26 -12.65 -13.94
C GLY A 50 -12.02 -11.96 -14.52
N ASP A 51 -11.58 -12.43 -15.68
CA ASP A 51 -10.44 -11.85 -16.38
C ASP A 51 -10.79 -10.45 -16.93
N PRO A 52 -9.82 -9.51 -16.97
CA PRO A 52 -10.03 -8.19 -17.55
C PRO A 52 -10.49 -8.25 -18.99
N ILE A 53 -11.47 -7.43 -19.36
CA ILE A 53 -11.95 -7.31 -20.74
C ILE A 53 -11.03 -6.37 -21.50
N LEU A 54 -10.46 -6.88 -22.60
CA LEU A 54 -9.49 -6.16 -23.43
C LEU A 54 -10.14 -5.65 -24.71
N SER A 55 -9.95 -4.37 -25.03
CA SER A 55 -10.30 -3.79 -26.32
C SER A 55 -9.09 -3.07 -26.92
N ASN A 56 -8.65 -3.48 -28.10
CA ASN A 56 -7.43 -2.97 -28.76
C ASN A 56 -6.18 -2.94 -27.89
N VAL A 57 -6.05 -3.92 -27.02
CA VAL A 57 -4.93 -4.10 -26.11
C VAL A 57 -4.39 -5.52 -26.26
N THR A 58 -3.09 -5.68 -26.27
CA THR A 58 -2.42 -6.97 -26.18
C THR A 58 -1.80 -7.15 -24.80
N THR A 59 -1.72 -8.38 -24.34
CA THR A 59 -1.04 -8.74 -23.09
C THR A 59 0.23 -9.50 -23.36
N SER A 60 1.21 -9.32 -22.50
CA SER A 60 2.41 -10.13 -22.44
C SER A 60 2.79 -10.44 -20.99
N ALA A 61 3.42 -11.59 -20.76
CA ALA A 61 3.95 -11.93 -19.45
C ALA A 61 5.25 -11.15 -19.19
N TYR A 62 5.42 -10.66 -17.95
CA TYR A 62 6.65 -10.10 -17.45
C TYR A 62 6.93 -10.69 -16.06
N GLY A 63 7.70 -11.77 -16.02
CA GLY A 63 7.78 -12.60 -14.82
C GLY A 63 6.42 -13.22 -14.50
N ASP A 64 5.92 -12.99 -13.31
CA ASP A 64 4.61 -13.40 -12.80
C ASP A 64 3.49 -12.34 -13.04
N GLN A 65 3.80 -11.27 -13.79
CA GLN A 65 2.91 -10.14 -13.98
C GLN A 65 2.42 -10.01 -15.43
N THR A 66 1.26 -9.37 -15.61
CA THR A 66 0.71 -9.07 -16.92
C THR A 66 1.03 -7.63 -17.32
N CYS A 67 1.60 -7.46 -18.52
CA CYS A 67 1.81 -6.16 -19.15
C CYS A 67 0.74 -5.93 -20.20
N TYR A 68 0.18 -4.72 -20.23
CA TYR A 68 -0.82 -4.28 -21.20
C TYR A 68 -0.18 -3.29 -22.17
N THR A 69 -0.33 -3.56 -23.48
CA THR A 69 0.24 -2.70 -24.53
C THR A 69 -0.88 -2.32 -25.51
N ALA A 70 -1.02 -1.04 -25.77
CA ALA A 70 -2.02 -0.55 -26.71
C ALA A 70 -1.80 -1.09 -28.13
N GLY A 71 -2.88 -1.45 -28.81
CA GLY A 71 -2.86 -1.76 -30.23
C GLY A 71 -2.71 -0.51 -31.10
N GLN A 72 -2.59 -0.74 -32.42
CA GLN A 72 -2.30 0.33 -33.38
C GLN A 72 -3.54 1.14 -33.83
N SER A 73 -4.75 0.70 -33.53
CA SER A 73 -5.98 1.34 -33.99
C SER A 73 -7.12 1.26 -32.98
N GLY A 74 -7.90 2.32 -32.86
CA GLY A 74 -9.05 2.44 -31.98
C GLY A 74 -8.67 2.87 -30.56
N ASP A 75 -9.66 2.87 -29.66
CA ASP A 75 -9.47 3.23 -28.27
C ASP A 75 -9.05 1.99 -27.46
N PRO A 76 -7.79 1.92 -27.01
CA PRO A 76 -7.30 0.79 -26.25
C PRO A 76 -7.80 0.88 -24.80
N THR A 77 -8.60 -0.10 -24.38
CA THR A 77 -9.13 -0.16 -23.01
C THR A 77 -8.93 -1.53 -22.37
N VAL A 78 -8.79 -1.50 -21.05
CA VAL A 78 -8.80 -2.66 -20.17
C VAL A 78 -9.81 -2.40 -19.09
N ASP A 79 -10.84 -3.23 -19.01
CA ASP A 79 -11.91 -3.12 -18.02
C ASP A 79 -11.74 -4.19 -16.95
N PHE A 80 -11.59 -3.76 -15.70
CA PHE A 80 -11.54 -4.61 -14.54
C PHE A 80 -12.88 -4.54 -13.81
N HIS A 81 -13.57 -5.67 -13.70
CA HIS A 81 -14.85 -5.75 -13.02
C HIS A 81 -14.69 -6.34 -11.64
N LEU A 82 -15.38 -5.77 -10.66
CA LEU A 82 -15.41 -6.28 -9.30
C LEU A 82 -16.77 -6.01 -8.64
N THR A 83 -17.14 -6.89 -7.72
CA THR A 83 -18.29 -6.70 -6.84
C THR A 83 -17.79 -6.43 -5.43
N VAL A 84 -18.24 -5.34 -4.83
CA VAL A 84 -17.83 -4.91 -3.48
C VAL A 84 -18.26 -5.95 -2.45
N ALA A 85 -17.29 -6.50 -1.73
CA ALA A 85 -17.51 -7.56 -0.75
C ALA A 85 -17.53 -7.06 0.70
N THR A 86 -16.90 -5.90 0.99
CA THR A 86 -16.82 -5.28 2.31
C THR A 86 -17.13 -3.79 2.20
N GLU A 87 -17.46 -3.15 3.32
CA GLU A 87 -17.63 -1.67 3.36
C GLU A 87 -16.29 -0.92 3.43
N ASP A 88 -15.19 -1.64 3.35
CA ASP A 88 -13.86 -1.06 3.43
C ASP A 88 -13.50 -0.29 2.15
N PRO A 89 -12.74 0.81 2.24
CA PRO A 89 -12.30 1.53 1.06
C PRO A 89 -11.37 0.67 0.18
N ILE A 90 -11.58 0.78 -1.13
CA ILE A 90 -10.81 0.05 -2.15
C ILE A 90 -9.68 0.93 -2.65
N TYR A 91 -8.50 0.34 -2.71
CA TYR A 91 -7.27 0.93 -3.24
C TYR A 91 -6.77 0.12 -4.43
N ILE A 92 -6.09 0.80 -5.34
CA ILE A 92 -5.34 0.17 -6.42
C ILE A 92 -3.88 0.56 -6.35
N PHE A 93 -3.05 -0.32 -6.85
CA PHE A 93 -1.66 -0.04 -7.18
C PHE A 93 -1.37 -0.48 -8.61
N PHE A 94 -0.62 0.33 -9.33
CA PHE A 94 -0.09 -0.04 -10.62
C PHE A 94 1.23 0.68 -10.89
N LYS A 95 1.99 0.12 -11.83
CA LYS A 95 3.22 0.69 -12.33
C LYS A 95 3.12 0.96 -13.81
N THR A 96 3.49 2.16 -14.25
CA THR A 96 3.63 2.50 -15.67
C THR A 96 5.09 2.58 -16.08
N GLU A 97 5.38 2.23 -17.32
CA GLU A 97 6.69 2.38 -17.94
C GLU A 97 6.57 3.07 -19.30
N ASN A 98 7.72 3.62 -19.79
CA ASN A 98 7.85 4.30 -21.06
C ASN A 98 7.18 5.68 -21.16
N GLN A 99 7.03 6.40 -20.07
CA GLN A 99 6.61 7.81 -20.03
C GLN A 99 5.35 8.14 -20.85
N LYS A 100 4.40 7.19 -20.91
CA LYS A 100 3.15 7.38 -21.62
C LYS A 100 1.99 7.60 -20.68
N SER A 101 0.92 8.15 -21.19
CA SER A 101 -0.25 8.48 -20.39
C SER A 101 -1.19 7.28 -20.22
N VAL A 102 -1.72 7.17 -19.03
CA VAL A 102 -2.80 6.24 -18.68
C VAL A 102 -3.93 7.05 -18.07
N ASN A 103 -5.14 6.85 -18.54
CA ASN A 103 -6.33 7.39 -17.89
C ASN A 103 -7.10 6.26 -17.23
N LEU A 104 -7.62 6.53 -16.04
CA LEU A 104 -8.48 5.62 -15.30
C LEU A 104 -9.88 6.24 -15.17
N TRP A 105 -10.88 5.42 -15.39
CA TRP A 105 -12.30 5.75 -15.24
C TRP A 105 -12.95 4.73 -14.32
N LEU A 106 -13.72 5.20 -13.35
CA LEU A 106 -14.49 4.32 -12.48
C LEU A 106 -15.95 4.40 -12.86
N GLY A 107 -16.53 3.26 -13.21
CA GLY A 107 -17.96 3.10 -13.52
C GLY A 107 -18.66 2.30 -12.43
N GLN A 108 -19.88 2.68 -12.13
CA GLN A 108 -20.79 1.94 -11.28
C GLN A 108 -21.93 1.37 -12.12
N TRP A 109 -22.28 0.10 -11.89
CA TRP A 109 -23.36 -0.55 -12.63
C TRP A 109 -24.70 0.14 -12.37
N ASN A 110 -25.42 0.42 -13.47
CA ASN A 110 -26.75 0.99 -13.46
C ASN A 110 -27.75 -0.07 -14.00
N ASP A 111 -28.65 -0.51 -13.13
CA ASP A 111 -29.65 -1.53 -13.49
C ASP A 111 -30.68 -1.03 -14.53
N GLU A 112 -30.93 0.30 -14.60
CA GLU A 112 -31.89 0.88 -15.54
C GLU A 112 -31.37 0.84 -16.99
N THR A 113 -30.09 1.12 -17.18
CA THR A 113 -29.44 1.11 -18.50
C THR A 113 -28.82 -0.24 -18.82
N SER A 114 -28.63 -1.12 -17.84
CA SER A 114 -27.87 -2.37 -17.93
C SER A 114 -26.46 -2.14 -18.46
N ASP A 115 -25.81 -1.07 -17.99
CA ASP A 115 -24.46 -0.68 -18.36
C ASP A 115 -23.77 0.03 -17.18
N TYR A 116 -22.49 0.34 -17.32
CA TYR A 116 -21.73 1.09 -16.33
C TYR A 116 -21.81 2.59 -16.61
N ASP A 117 -22.25 3.36 -15.62
CA ASP A 117 -22.15 4.81 -15.62
C ASP A 117 -20.77 5.21 -15.14
N PHE A 118 -19.94 5.69 -16.06
CA PHE A 118 -18.60 6.17 -15.75
C PHE A 118 -18.64 7.62 -15.27
N ASP A 119 -18.62 7.78 -13.96
CA ASP A 119 -18.52 9.08 -13.33
C ASP A 119 -17.06 9.49 -13.11
N TRP A 120 -16.84 10.74 -13.07
CA TRP A 120 -15.73 11.66 -12.78
C TRP A 120 -14.43 11.17 -12.17
N PHE A 121 -14.17 9.89 -12.01
CA PHE A 121 -12.87 9.40 -11.62
C PHE A 121 -11.99 9.35 -12.87
N ASN A 122 -11.46 10.51 -13.24
CA ASN A 122 -10.46 10.60 -14.30
C ASN A 122 -9.11 10.90 -13.66
N ALA A 123 -8.28 9.90 -13.55
CA ALA A 123 -6.92 10.07 -13.12
C ALA A 123 -5.98 9.89 -14.32
N TYR A 124 -5.17 10.89 -14.55
CA TYR A 124 -4.17 10.91 -15.61
C TYR A 124 -2.79 10.71 -15.02
N PHE A 125 -2.03 9.77 -15.59
CA PHE A 125 -0.68 9.45 -15.17
C PHE A 125 0.25 9.50 -16.37
N GLU A 126 1.41 10.13 -16.19
CA GLU A 126 2.45 10.23 -17.19
C GLU A 126 3.80 9.89 -16.56
N GLY A 127 4.62 9.14 -17.28
CA GLY A 127 5.96 8.74 -16.84
C GLY A 127 6.04 7.37 -16.19
N ASP A 128 7.25 7.03 -15.76
CA ASP A 128 7.53 5.82 -15.01
C ASP A 128 7.11 6.06 -13.55
N ASN A 129 5.92 5.61 -13.19
CA ASN A 129 5.33 5.88 -11.89
C ASN A 129 4.91 4.61 -11.18
N TYR A 130 5.10 4.64 -9.85
CA TYR A 130 4.44 3.76 -8.90
C TYR A 130 3.28 4.52 -8.29
N THR A 131 2.06 4.04 -8.50
CA THR A 131 0.87 4.77 -8.07
C THR A 131 0.03 3.91 -7.14
N ILE A 132 -0.22 4.44 -5.95
CA ILE A 132 -1.26 3.92 -5.03
C ILE A 132 -2.38 4.94 -5.03
N MET A 133 -3.61 4.49 -5.24
CA MET A 133 -4.77 5.37 -5.29
C MET A 133 -5.97 4.73 -4.60
N ARG A 134 -6.71 5.55 -3.84
CA ARG A 134 -8.01 5.17 -3.29
C ARG A 134 -9.08 5.33 -4.37
N LEU A 135 -9.80 4.26 -4.69
CA LEU A 135 -10.96 4.31 -5.60
C LEU A 135 -12.19 4.89 -4.90
N GLY A 136 -12.40 4.50 -3.67
CA GLY A 136 -13.56 4.94 -2.90
C GLY A 136 -13.96 3.92 -1.85
N GLN A 137 -15.13 4.17 -1.28
CA GLN A 137 -15.84 3.29 -0.35
C GLN A 137 -17.26 3.16 -0.87
N PHE A 138 -17.76 1.94 -0.95
CA PHE A 138 -19.01 1.62 -1.64
C PHE A 138 -19.81 0.63 -0.81
N ASP A 139 -21.12 0.58 -1.02
CA ASP A 139 -21.99 -0.38 -0.37
C ASP A 139 -21.70 -1.81 -0.87
N ILE A 140 -21.83 -2.80 0.02
CA ILE A 140 -21.66 -4.22 -0.31
C ILE A 140 -22.64 -4.60 -1.44
N GLY A 141 -22.13 -5.34 -2.42
CA GLY A 141 -22.87 -5.75 -3.60
C GLY A 141 -22.86 -4.76 -4.76
N THR A 142 -22.28 -3.55 -4.56
CA THR A 142 -22.08 -2.61 -5.67
C THR A 142 -21.14 -3.23 -6.70
N LYS A 143 -21.57 -3.22 -7.98
CA LYS A 143 -20.73 -3.66 -9.09
C LYS A 143 -19.97 -2.48 -9.67
N LEU A 144 -18.67 -2.59 -9.74
CA LEU A 144 -17.76 -1.56 -10.25
C LEU A 144 -17.02 -2.05 -11.49
N CYS A 145 -16.74 -1.11 -12.39
CA CYS A 145 -15.83 -1.29 -13.50
C CYS A 145 -14.73 -0.23 -13.43
N LEU A 146 -13.49 -0.64 -13.22
CA LEU A 146 -12.35 0.25 -13.43
C LEU A 146 -11.89 0.09 -14.88
N ARG A 147 -12.12 1.11 -15.70
CA ARG A 147 -11.64 1.18 -17.08
C ARG A 147 -10.32 1.90 -17.13
N MET A 148 -9.31 1.24 -17.63
CA MET A 148 -8.03 1.84 -17.96
C MET A 148 -7.98 2.10 -19.47
N THR A 149 -7.73 3.36 -19.88
CA THR A 149 -7.43 3.71 -21.27
C THR A 149 -5.95 3.92 -21.44
N VAL A 150 -5.38 3.26 -22.43
CA VAL A 150 -3.95 3.33 -22.73
C VAL A 150 -3.76 4.23 -23.95
N ALA A 151 -3.27 5.45 -23.74
CA ALA A 151 -3.30 6.49 -24.79
C ALA A 151 -2.27 6.29 -25.92
N ASN A 152 -1.43 5.27 -25.85
CA ASN A 152 -0.31 5.12 -26.78
C ASN A 152 0.11 3.65 -26.91
N GLU A 153 0.56 3.25 -28.11
CA GLU A 153 0.98 1.88 -28.42
C GLU A 153 2.15 1.36 -27.55
N TYR A 154 2.95 2.27 -27.00
CA TYR A 154 4.13 1.93 -26.21
C TYR A 154 3.92 2.01 -24.69
N THR A 155 2.74 2.31 -24.21
CA THR A 155 2.47 2.34 -22.78
C THR A 155 2.40 0.93 -22.23
N ILE A 156 3.19 0.64 -21.22
CA ILE A 156 3.18 -0.62 -20.50
C ILE A 156 2.67 -0.34 -19.09
N VAL A 157 1.65 -1.06 -18.68
CA VAL A 157 1.10 -1.01 -17.31
C VAL A 157 1.31 -2.36 -16.66
N LYS A 158 1.95 -2.36 -15.51
CA LYS A 158 2.33 -3.56 -14.76
C LYS A 158 1.79 -3.51 -13.34
N ASN A 159 1.80 -4.66 -12.68
CA ASN A 159 1.51 -4.78 -11.24
C ASN A 159 0.18 -4.15 -10.86
N PHE A 160 -0.89 -4.47 -11.59
CA PHE A 160 -2.21 -3.94 -11.28
C PHE A 160 -2.84 -4.76 -10.16
N PHE A 161 -2.92 -4.18 -8.95
CA PHE A 161 -3.47 -4.83 -7.76
C PHE A 161 -4.64 -4.05 -7.19
N PHE A 162 -5.66 -4.76 -6.74
CA PHE A 162 -6.82 -4.21 -6.04
C PHE A 162 -6.82 -4.74 -4.62
N TYR A 163 -6.99 -3.84 -3.64
CA TYR A 163 -7.01 -4.17 -2.22
C TYR A 163 -8.08 -3.38 -1.49
N SER A 164 -8.76 -4.02 -0.55
CA SER A 164 -9.57 -3.35 0.47
C SER A 164 -8.71 -3.05 1.70
N PHE A 165 -9.01 -1.96 2.39
CA PHE A 165 -8.27 -1.55 3.59
C PHE A 165 -9.19 -1.55 4.81
N ASP A 166 -8.98 -2.48 5.73
CA ASP A 166 -9.70 -2.54 7.01
C ASP A 166 -9.26 -1.40 7.93
N GLU A 167 -9.92 -0.24 7.79
CA GLU A 167 -9.65 0.94 8.59
C GLU A 167 -9.91 0.69 10.09
N ALA A 168 -10.89 -0.13 10.44
CA ALA A 168 -11.23 -0.42 11.82
C ALA A 168 -10.12 -1.24 12.50
N MET A 169 -9.64 -2.29 11.84
CA MET A 169 -8.54 -3.11 12.30
C MET A 169 -7.25 -2.29 12.46
N PHE A 170 -6.96 -1.44 11.49
CA PHE A 170 -5.79 -0.55 11.53
C PHE A 170 -5.90 0.44 12.70
N GLN A 171 -7.06 1.08 12.88
CA GLN A 171 -7.28 2.04 13.95
C GLN A 171 -7.18 1.41 15.34
N GLU A 172 -7.69 0.18 15.52
CA GLU A 172 -7.57 -0.56 16.77
C GLU A 172 -6.09 -0.72 17.18
N ASP A 173 -5.21 -1.11 16.25
CA ASP A 173 -3.80 -1.28 16.54
C ASP A 173 -3.07 0.04 16.74
N ILE A 174 -3.44 1.09 16.01
CA ILE A 174 -2.96 2.46 16.25
C ILE A 174 -3.32 2.92 17.68
N ASP A 175 -4.53 2.66 18.12
CA ASP A 175 -4.98 3.08 19.47
C ASP A 175 -4.23 2.31 20.58
N LYS A 176 -3.99 1.01 20.40
CA LYS A 176 -3.12 0.23 21.30
C LYS A 176 -1.69 0.78 21.34
N MET A 177 -1.12 1.15 20.20
CA MET A 177 0.23 1.74 20.16
C MET A 177 0.28 3.10 20.86
N LYS A 178 -0.78 3.90 20.84
CA LYS A 178 -0.86 5.18 21.56
C LYS A 178 -0.83 5.04 23.06
N GLU A 179 -1.23 3.91 23.63
CA GLU A 179 -1.19 3.67 25.09
C GLU A 179 0.25 3.70 25.62
N ASN A 180 1.22 3.30 24.81
CA ASN A 180 2.63 3.21 25.17
C ASN A 180 3.53 4.19 24.36
N GLN A 181 2.97 5.30 23.89
CA GLN A 181 3.73 6.26 23.10
C GLN A 181 4.72 7.07 23.97
N TRP A 182 5.76 7.57 23.32
CA TRP A 182 6.70 8.49 23.93
C TRP A 182 6.03 9.82 24.27
N ASN A 183 5.93 10.13 25.56
CA ASN A 183 5.42 11.42 26.05
C ASN A 183 6.53 12.47 25.98
N ILE A 184 6.53 13.28 24.91
CA ILE A 184 7.53 14.32 24.68
C ILE A 184 7.27 15.50 25.62
N THR A 185 8.24 15.79 26.49
CA THR A 185 8.19 16.88 27.45
C THR A 185 8.96 18.13 26.99
N LYS A 186 9.92 17.94 26.07
CA LYS A 186 10.69 19.04 25.48
C LYS A 186 11.10 18.69 24.05
N PHE A 187 10.86 19.62 23.15
CA PHE A 187 11.25 19.51 21.74
C PHE A 187 11.90 20.81 21.26
N ASN A 188 13.09 20.70 20.68
CA ASN A 188 13.72 21.78 19.90
C ASN A 188 14.67 21.16 18.87
N ASP A 189 15.25 21.99 18.00
CA ASP A 189 16.10 21.58 16.87
C ASP A 189 17.33 20.73 17.23
N ARG A 190 17.69 20.66 18.51
CA ARG A 190 18.90 19.98 18.98
C ARG A 190 18.63 18.94 20.06
N LYS A 191 17.44 18.92 20.62
CA LYS A 191 17.16 18.07 21.77
C LYS A 191 15.69 17.73 21.87
N ILE A 192 15.40 16.45 21.96
CA ILE A 192 14.09 15.91 22.27
C ILE A 192 14.20 15.15 23.58
N THR A 193 13.30 15.39 24.50
CA THR A 193 13.23 14.67 25.78
C THR A 193 11.79 14.29 26.10
N GLY A 194 11.61 13.16 26.75
CA GLY A 194 10.31 12.67 27.16
C GLY A 194 10.44 11.45 28.05
N THR A 195 9.33 10.85 28.33
CA THR A 195 9.20 9.62 29.10
C THR A 195 8.43 8.59 28.29
N ILE A 196 8.82 7.33 28.45
CA ILE A 196 8.13 6.19 27.88
C ILE A 196 8.14 5.06 28.89
N THR A 197 7.09 4.26 28.93
CA THR A 197 7.09 2.99 29.65
C THR A 197 7.39 1.89 28.64
N ALA A 198 8.43 1.12 28.89
CA ALA A 198 8.84 0.03 28.01
C ALA A 198 9.09 -1.23 28.83
N GLU A 199 8.82 -2.38 28.24
CA GLU A 199 9.13 -3.70 28.78
C GLU A 199 10.46 -4.20 28.22
N GLU A 200 11.06 -5.18 28.89
CA GLU A 200 12.29 -5.81 28.41
C GLU A 200 12.10 -6.41 27.01
N GLY A 201 13.03 -6.12 26.11
CA GLY A 201 12.99 -6.60 24.73
C GLY A 201 12.19 -5.72 23.75
N GLN A 202 11.51 -4.68 24.22
CA GLN A 202 10.88 -3.72 23.33
C GLN A 202 11.88 -2.73 22.75
N VAL A 203 11.61 -2.31 21.51
CA VAL A 203 12.36 -1.27 20.81
C VAL A 203 11.43 -0.11 20.52
N MET A 204 11.84 1.09 20.92
CA MET A 204 11.10 2.29 20.58
C MET A 204 11.36 2.65 19.12
N MET A 205 10.31 2.79 18.34
CA MET A 205 10.41 3.30 16.98
C MET A 205 10.09 4.80 16.95
N THR A 206 10.90 5.57 16.24
CA THR A 206 10.66 7.00 16.02
C THR A 206 10.53 7.29 14.51
N SER A 207 9.99 8.46 14.17
CA SER A 207 10.04 9.00 12.80
C SER A 207 11.27 9.88 12.56
N ILE A 208 12.26 9.84 13.45
CA ILE A 208 13.49 10.64 13.34
C ILE A 208 14.43 9.94 12.37
N PRO A 209 14.95 10.61 11.32
CA PRO A 209 15.95 10.03 10.45
C PRO A 209 17.21 9.62 11.21
N TYR A 210 17.74 8.44 10.88
CA TYR A 210 18.99 7.96 11.44
C TYR A 210 20.15 8.65 10.72
N GLU A 211 20.78 9.58 11.44
CA GLU A 211 21.93 10.36 10.95
C GLU A 211 23.06 10.34 11.97
N ASP A 212 24.29 10.47 11.48
CA ASP A 212 25.45 10.66 12.33
C ASP A 212 25.31 11.98 13.12
N GLY A 213 25.40 11.91 14.44
CA GLY A 213 25.27 13.09 15.30
C GLY A 213 24.17 12.97 16.36
N TRP A 214 23.24 12.06 16.20
CA TRP A 214 22.32 11.75 17.30
C TRP A 214 23.03 11.05 18.45
N THR A 215 22.77 11.52 19.66
CA THR A 215 23.16 10.84 20.90
C THR A 215 21.90 10.48 21.66
N VAL A 216 21.62 9.20 21.77
CA VAL A 216 20.48 8.68 22.52
C VAL A 216 20.90 8.43 23.98
N LYS A 217 20.03 8.81 24.91
CA LYS A 217 20.22 8.55 26.33
C LYS A 217 18.93 7.99 26.93
N VAL A 218 19.05 6.91 27.66
CA VAL A 218 17.97 6.32 28.46
C VAL A 218 18.40 6.43 29.94
N ASP A 219 17.57 7.05 30.77
CA ASP A 219 17.85 7.32 32.19
C ASP A 219 19.21 8.00 32.44
N GLY A 220 19.55 8.93 31.52
CA GLY A 220 20.79 9.69 31.57
C GLY A 220 22.03 8.95 31.05
N LYS A 221 21.95 7.66 30.77
CA LYS A 221 23.04 6.85 30.22
C LYS A 221 23.00 6.86 28.68
N LYS A 222 24.18 7.02 28.06
CA LYS A 222 24.29 6.89 26.61
C LYS A 222 24.03 5.44 26.20
N VAL A 223 23.19 5.26 25.16
CA VAL A 223 22.94 3.98 24.54
C VAL A 223 23.21 4.11 23.03
N GLU A 224 23.55 3.00 22.40
CA GLU A 224 23.67 2.97 20.93
C GLU A 224 22.28 2.87 20.32
N PRO A 225 21.89 3.81 19.42
CA PRO A 225 20.63 3.74 18.73
C PRO A 225 20.61 2.58 17.74
N VAL A 226 19.45 1.97 17.55
CA VAL A 226 19.22 0.98 16.52
C VAL A 226 18.74 1.69 15.24
N LYS A 227 19.28 1.29 14.10
CA LYS A 227 18.77 1.78 12.80
C LYS A 227 17.60 0.93 12.35
N LEU A 228 16.41 1.50 12.35
CA LEU A 228 15.17 0.84 11.93
C LEU A 228 14.83 1.16 10.47
N LEU A 229 14.34 0.17 9.72
CA LEU A 229 13.92 0.36 8.32
C LEU A 229 15.01 1.00 7.43
N ASN A 230 16.28 0.77 7.77
CA ASN A 230 17.42 1.43 7.12
C ASN A 230 17.39 2.96 7.14
N ALA A 231 16.49 3.59 7.88
CA ALA A 231 16.23 5.03 7.79
C ALA A 231 15.97 5.72 9.13
N LEU A 232 15.43 5.06 10.13
CA LEU A 232 14.89 5.68 11.33
C LEU A 232 15.68 5.31 12.59
N VAL A 233 15.61 6.20 13.61
CA VAL A 233 16.19 5.96 14.95
C VAL A 233 15.24 5.10 15.77
N GLY A 234 15.75 4.01 16.34
CA GLY A 234 15.13 3.19 17.36
C GLY A 234 15.98 3.05 18.61
#